data_10b72ad76658ff94888dd26997b64447
#
_entry.id   10b72ad76658ff94888dd26997b64447
#
_cell.length_a   1.000
_cell.length_b   1.000
_cell.length_c   1.000
_cell.angle_alpha   90.00
_cell.angle_beta   90.00
_cell.angle_gamma   90.00
#
_symmetry.space_group_name_H-M   'P 1'
#
loop_
_entity.id
_entity.type
_entity.pdbx_description
1 polymer ?
#
loop_
_entity_poly.entity_id
_entity_poly.type
_entity_poly.pdbx_seq_one_letter_code
_entity_poly.pdbx_strand_id
1 'polypeptide(L)'
;MRNFSDALVRRIAELDNPTVLGLDPKLDYVPQFIKDHSESIFPDEPLKATAKALWLFNKALIDSTCDIIPAIKVQYAYYEMYGSEALKTLALTIRYAQKKGMLVIADAKRNDIGPSAEAYAKSIIGATELLMDQRIKVYGADAVTVNAYLGLDGVKPFLANCKEYGAGIFCLVKTSNPSSSDFQELELADGRKVYEAVADKVNEWGMDYIGEEGFSAVGAVVGATYPEEAVAIRKRLPKAFILIPGYGAQGAGADEAVASFTEDGKGGIVNASRSLMCAWTKRDDLKPEDFAQATRDEAIDMRDKLKAALINRKYI
;
A
#
# COMPACT_ATOMS: atom_id res chain seq x y z
N MET A 1 22.02 -0.75 -7.58
CA MET A 1 21.06 -1.87 -7.37
C MET A 1 19.67 -1.25 -7.28
N ARG A 2 18.60 -1.84 -7.84
CA ARG A 2 17.24 -1.27 -7.71
C ARG A 2 16.87 -1.21 -6.22
N ASN A 3 16.37 -0.07 -5.75
CA ASN A 3 15.87 0.09 -4.40
C ASN A 3 14.43 0.60 -4.50
N PHE A 4 13.50 0.00 -3.75
CA PHE A 4 12.09 0.34 -3.79
C PHE A 4 11.83 1.81 -3.46
N SER A 5 12.47 2.33 -2.41
CA SER A 5 12.27 3.72 -2.00
C SER A 5 12.75 4.72 -3.06
N ASP A 6 13.88 4.44 -3.72
CA ASP A 6 14.38 5.28 -4.81
C ASP A 6 13.40 5.27 -6.01
N ALA A 7 12.90 4.07 -6.38
CA ALA A 7 11.91 3.95 -7.44
C ALA A 7 10.62 4.72 -7.12
N LEU A 8 10.20 4.67 -5.85
CA LEU A 8 9.00 5.38 -5.39
C LEU A 8 9.19 6.90 -5.40
N VAL A 9 10.32 7.40 -4.89
CA VAL A 9 10.65 8.84 -4.93
C VAL A 9 10.64 9.35 -6.37
N ARG A 10 11.33 8.65 -7.27
CA ARG A 10 11.42 9.05 -8.70
C ARG A 10 10.04 9.05 -9.36
N ARG A 11 9.22 8.03 -9.09
CA ARG A 11 7.88 7.94 -9.68
C ARG A 11 6.91 8.99 -9.13
N ILE A 12 6.99 9.31 -7.82
CA ILE A 12 6.24 10.41 -7.22
C ILE A 12 6.66 11.75 -7.85
N ALA A 13 7.96 11.99 -8.02
CA ALA A 13 8.47 13.22 -8.63
C ALA A 13 8.07 13.36 -10.11
N GLU A 14 8.13 12.27 -10.89
CA GLU A 14 7.71 12.25 -12.29
C GLU A 14 6.22 12.60 -12.46
N LEU A 15 5.36 12.06 -11.60
CA LEU A 15 3.90 12.26 -11.67
C LEU A 15 3.41 13.43 -10.81
N ASP A 16 4.31 14.01 -10.00
CA ASP A 16 4.02 15.06 -9.02
C ASP A 16 2.81 14.70 -8.14
N ASN A 17 2.78 13.43 -7.68
CA ASN A 17 1.62 12.85 -6.99
C ASN A 17 2.02 11.80 -5.94
N PRO A 18 1.84 12.03 -4.64
CA PRO A 18 2.13 11.05 -3.58
C PRO A 18 0.95 10.13 -3.24
N THR A 19 0.03 9.92 -4.18
CA THR A 19 -1.17 9.10 -3.96
C THR A 19 -0.92 7.62 -4.25
N VAL A 20 -1.54 6.73 -3.47
CA VAL A 20 -1.66 5.28 -3.75
C VAL A 20 -3.12 4.93 -3.99
N LEU A 21 -3.40 4.26 -5.09
CA LEU A 21 -4.70 3.65 -5.32
C LEU A 21 -4.78 2.32 -4.53
N GLY A 22 -5.57 2.30 -3.48
CA GLY A 22 -5.86 1.06 -2.75
C GLY A 22 -6.88 0.20 -3.50
N LEU A 23 -6.49 -1.02 -3.85
CA LEU A 23 -7.35 -2.02 -4.45
C LEU A 23 -7.81 -3.01 -3.36
N ASP A 24 -8.92 -2.67 -2.73
CA ASP A 24 -9.63 -3.43 -1.69
C ASP A 24 -10.99 -3.88 -2.25
N PRO A 25 -11.05 -4.69 -3.35
CA PRO A 25 -12.25 -4.87 -4.16
C PRO A 25 -13.29 -5.74 -3.45
N LYS A 26 -14.42 -5.13 -3.09
CA LYS A 26 -15.65 -5.83 -2.69
C LYS A 26 -16.58 -5.93 -3.88
N LEU A 27 -17.39 -6.99 -3.98
CA LEU A 27 -18.38 -7.12 -5.05
C LEU A 27 -19.37 -5.95 -5.08
N ASP A 28 -19.69 -5.37 -3.92
CA ASP A 28 -20.56 -4.19 -3.83
C ASP A 28 -19.96 -2.92 -4.48
N TYR A 29 -18.65 -2.87 -4.66
CA TYR A 29 -17.96 -1.76 -5.32
C TYR A 29 -17.89 -1.93 -6.85
N VAL A 30 -18.09 -3.17 -7.32
CA VAL A 30 -18.02 -3.49 -8.73
C VAL A 30 -19.35 -3.13 -9.42
N PRO A 31 -19.34 -2.33 -10.50
CA PRO A 31 -20.54 -2.00 -11.26
C PRO A 31 -21.28 -3.25 -11.75
N GLN A 32 -22.62 -3.19 -11.76
CA GLN A 32 -23.47 -4.35 -12.05
C GLN A 32 -23.18 -4.95 -13.43
N PHE A 33 -22.97 -4.14 -14.46
CA PHE A 33 -22.67 -4.64 -15.80
C PHE A 33 -21.41 -5.51 -15.88
N ILE A 34 -20.39 -5.26 -15.03
CA ILE A 34 -19.19 -6.10 -14.94
C ILE A 34 -19.52 -7.45 -14.30
N LYS A 35 -20.38 -7.45 -13.28
CA LYS A 35 -20.84 -8.67 -12.61
C LYS A 35 -21.65 -9.52 -13.60
N ASP A 36 -22.64 -8.94 -14.25
CA ASP A 36 -23.50 -9.61 -15.25
C ASP A 36 -22.65 -10.20 -16.40
N HIS A 37 -21.69 -9.44 -16.90
CA HIS A 37 -20.75 -9.93 -17.91
C HIS A 37 -19.93 -11.11 -17.41
N SER A 38 -19.43 -11.05 -16.18
CA SER A 38 -18.60 -12.11 -15.60
C SER A 38 -19.42 -13.40 -15.36
N GLU A 39 -20.64 -13.26 -14.90
CA GLU A 39 -21.60 -14.37 -14.74
C GLU A 39 -21.95 -14.99 -16.10
N SER A 40 -22.12 -14.20 -17.15
CA SER A 40 -22.39 -14.73 -18.49
C SER A 40 -21.24 -15.58 -19.06
N ILE A 41 -20.01 -15.31 -18.64
CA ILE A 41 -18.82 -16.11 -19.03
C ILE A 41 -18.70 -17.39 -18.20
N PHE A 42 -19.10 -17.35 -16.93
CA PHE A 42 -18.97 -18.45 -15.97
C PHE A 42 -20.30 -18.72 -15.24
N PRO A 43 -21.37 -19.15 -15.96
CA PRO A 43 -22.72 -19.21 -15.39
C PRO A 43 -22.86 -20.17 -14.20
N ASP A 44 -22.07 -21.25 -14.18
CA ASP A 44 -22.13 -22.29 -13.15
C ASP A 44 -20.88 -22.31 -12.23
N GLU A 45 -20.02 -21.28 -12.32
CA GLU A 45 -18.75 -21.23 -11.62
C GLU A 45 -18.58 -19.90 -10.85
N PRO A 46 -19.32 -19.70 -9.75
CA PRO A 46 -19.42 -18.41 -9.06
C PRO A 46 -18.07 -17.86 -8.58
N LEU A 47 -17.11 -18.72 -8.17
CA LEU A 47 -15.77 -18.26 -7.78
C LEU A 47 -14.97 -17.72 -8.98
N LYS A 48 -15.10 -18.35 -10.17
CA LYS A 48 -14.46 -17.83 -11.38
C LYS A 48 -15.12 -16.55 -11.87
N ALA A 49 -16.47 -16.48 -11.83
CA ALA A 49 -17.21 -15.27 -12.16
C ALA A 49 -16.80 -14.11 -11.25
N THR A 50 -16.72 -14.35 -9.94
CA THR A 50 -16.23 -13.36 -8.96
C THR A 50 -14.81 -12.91 -9.27
N ALA A 51 -13.87 -13.84 -9.44
CA ALA A 51 -12.47 -13.53 -9.77
C ALA A 51 -12.35 -12.73 -11.08
N LYS A 52 -13.17 -13.04 -12.08
CA LYS A 52 -13.25 -12.31 -13.35
C LYS A 52 -13.76 -10.88 -13.15
N ALA A 53 -14.81 -10.69 -12.35
CA ALA A 53 -15.36 -9.38 -12.05
C ALA A 53 -14.33 -8.49 -11.33
N LEU A 54 -13.64 -9.03 -10.30
CA LEU A 54 -12.55 -8.33 -9.62
C LEU A 54 -11.42 -7.95 -10.58
N TRP A 55 -11.05 -8.87 -11.49
CA TRP A 55 -10.01 -8.59 -12.48
C TRP A 55 -10.39 -7.46 -13.42
N LEU A 56 -11.59 -7.47 -13.98
CA LEU A 56 -12.05 -6.44 -14.93
C LEU A 56 -12.13 -5.07 -14.23
N PHE A 57 -12.62 -5.04 -13.01
CA PHE A 57 -12.69 -3.83 -12.20
C PHE A 57 -11.29 -3.26 -11.93
N ASN A 58 -10.39 -4.06 -11.35
CA ASN A 58 -9.02 -3.63 -11.07
C ASN A 58 -8.28 -3.15 -12.32
N LYS A 59 -8.44 -3.89 -13.42
CA LYS A 59 -7.81 -3.55 -14.70
C LYS A 59 -8.24 -2.17 -15.21
N ALA A 60 -9.54 -1.89 -15.16
CA ALA A 60 -10.06 -0.60 -15.60
C ALA A 60 -9.56 0.56 -14.72
N LEU A 61 -9.50 0.37 -13.40
CA LEU A 61 -8.97 1.37 -12.46
C LEU A 61 -7.47 1.63 -12.70
N ILE A 62 -6.67 0.58 -12.93
CA ILE A 62 -5.25 0.71 -13.26
C ILE A 62 -5.09 1.45 -14.59
N ASP A 63 -5.85 1.07 -15.64
CA ASP A 63 -5.75 1.71 -16.97
C ASP A 63 -6.08 3.20 -16.92
N SER A 64 -7.03 3.61 -16.08
CA SER A 64 -7.45 5.01 -15.96
C SER A 64 -6.53 5.87 -15.11
N THR A 65 -5.60 5.28 -14.32
CA THR A 65 -4.82 6.03 -13.31
C THR A 65 -3.31 5.85 -13.41
N CYS A 66 -2.81 4.91 -14.22
CA CYS A 66 -1.38 4.55 -14.26
C CYS A 66 -0.45 5.69 -14.72
N ASP A 67 -0.97 6.70 -15.39
CA ASP A 67 -0.25 7.90 -15.82
C ASP A 67 -0.31 9.06 -14.81
N ILE A 68 -1.05 8.91 -13.71
CA ILE A 68 -1.21 9.94 -12.66
C ILE A 68 -0.93 9.44 -11.25
N ILE A 69 -0.97 8.13 -10.99
CA ILE A 69 -0.71 7.53 -9.66
C ILE A 69 0.56 6.67 -9.73
N PRO A 70 1.54 6.88 -8.82
CA PRO A 70 2.82 6.16 -8.82
C PRO A 70 2.72 4.70 -8.41
N ALA A 71 1.75 4.34 -7.57
CA ALA A 71 1.67 3.01 -6.99
C ALA A 71 0.23 2.58 -6.71
N ILE A 72 0.00 1.26 -6.71
CA ILE A 72 -1.20 0.64 -6.15
C ILE A 72 -0.85 -0.09 -4.85
N LYS A 73 -1.85 -0.25 -3.97
CA LYS A 73 -1.79 -1.11 -2.80
C LYS A 73 -2.88 -2.18 -2.91
N VAL A 74 -2.49 -3.45 -3.05
CA VAL A 74 -3.43 -4.57 -3.12
C VAL A 74 -3.67 -5.15 -1.73
N GLN A 75 -4.90 -5.14 -1.27
CA GLN A 75 -5.27 -5.68 0.04
C GLN A 75 -5.56 -7.18 -0.07
N TYR A 76 -4.67 -8.01 0.45
CA TYR A 76 -4.72 -9.47 0.32
C TYR A 76 -6.03 -10.08 0.81
N ALA A 77 -6.57 -9.60 1.92
CA ALA A 77 -7.81 -10.14 2.51
C ALA A 77 -8.99 -10.20 1.52
N TYR A 78 -9.12 -9.23 0.61
CA TYR A 78 -10.20 -9.18 -0.38
C TYR A 78 -10.03 -10.13 -1.56
N TYR A 79 -8.87 -10.79 -1.65
CA TYR A 79 -8.63 -11.86 -2.62
C TYR A 79 -8.64 -13.22 -1.91
N GLU A 80 -8.02 -13.31 -0.73
CA GLU A 80 -7.97 -14.54 0.08
C GLU A 80 -9.36 -15.05 0.42
N MET A 81 -10.33 -14.16 0.71
CA MET A 81 -11.71 -14.53 1.03
C MET A 81 -12.45 -15.26 -0.10
N TYR A 82 -11.99 -15.14 -1.35
CA TYR A 82 -12.56 -15.83 -2.51
C TYR A 82 -11.70 -17.01 -3.00
N GLY A 83 -10.69 -17.42 -2.22
CA GLY A 83 -9.88 -18.61 -2.47
C GLY A 83 -8.96 -18.50 -3.69
N SER A 84 -8.60 -19.67 -4.23
CA SER A 84 -7.54 -19.80 -5.24
C SER A 84 -7.80 -19.00 -6.53
N GLU A 85 -9.05 -18.86 -6.98
CA GLU A 85 -9.34 -18.12 -8.20
C GLU A 85 -9.06 -16.62 -8.05
N ALA A 86 -9.40 -16.03 -6.91
CA ALA A 86 -9.09 -14.64 -6.65
C ALA A 86 -7.60 -14.41 -6.32
N LEU A 87 -6.89 -15.39 -5.77
CA LEU A 87 -5.43 -15.32 -5.63
C LEU A 87 -4.71 -15.30 -6.98
N LYS A 88 -5.24 -15.99 -8.00
CA LYS A 88 -4.77 -15.82 -9.39
C LYS A 88 -5.00 -14.40 -9.90
N THR A 89 -6.18 -13.83 -9.60
CA THR A 89 -6.50 -12.43 -9.93
C THR A 89 -5.57 -11.45 -9.23
N LEU A 90 -5.25 -11.67 -7.95
CA LEU A 90 -4.24 -10.88 -7.22
C LEU A 90 -2.90 -10.86 -7.96
N ALA A 91 -2.37 -12.05 -8.31
CA ALA A 91 -1.11 -12.17 -9.04
C ALA A 91 -1.16 -11.50 -10.43
N LEU A 92 -2.29 -11.58 -11.13
CA LEU A 92 -2.51 -10.88 -12.40
C LEU A 92 -2.53 -9.37 -12.22
N THR A 93 -3.21 -8.86 -11.18
CA THR A 93 -3.33 -7.45 -10.86
C THR A 93 -1.95 -6.84 -10.57
N ILE A 94 -1.13 -7.52 -9.76
CA ILE A 94 0.24 -7.09 -9.45
C ILE A 94 1.07 -6.96 -10.73
N ARG A 95 1.14 -8.01 -11.54
CA ARG A 95 1.90 -7.99 -12.80
C ARG A 95 1.40 -6.96 -13.79
N TYR A 96 0.08 -6.77 -13.86
CA TYR A 96 -0.52 -5.80 -14.77
C TYR A 96 -0.17 -4.36 -14.39
N ALA A 97 -0.27 -4.01 -13.11
CA ALA A 97 0.10 -2.68 -12.62
C ALA A 97 1.60 -2.39 -12.88
N GLN A 98 2.48 -3.36 -12.61
CA GLN A 98 3.91 -3.23 -12.90
C GLN A 98 4.18 -3.06 -14.40
N LYS A 99 3.46 -3.78 -15.27
CA LYS A 99 3.54 -3.60 -16.74
C LYS A 99 3.12 -2.19 -17.17
N LYS A 100 2.21 -1.55 -16.42
CA LYS A 100 1.76 -0.17 -16.64
C LYS A 100 2.69 0.88 -15.99
N GLY A 101 3.81 0.45 -15.40
CA GLY A 101 4.79 1.34 -14.77
C GLY A 101 4.46 1.79 -13.35
N MET A 102 3.43 1.22 -12.73
CA MET A 102 3.10 1.47 -11.33
C MET A 102 3.90 0.56 -10.40
N LEU A 103 4.27 1.06 -9.22
CA LEU A 103 4.78 0.22 -8.14
C LEU A 103 3.63 -0.47 -7.40
N VAL A 104 3.90 -1.63 -6.82
CA VAL A 104 2.87 -2.42 -6.12
C VAL A 104 3.26 -2.69 -4.69
N ILE A 105 2.41 -2.26 -3.76
CA ILE A 105 2.51 -2.54 -2.32
C ILE A 105 1.51 -3.66 -1.99
N ALA A 106 2.01 -4.81 -1.55
CA ALA A 106 1.19 -5.91 -1.05
C ALA A 106 0.78 -5.63 0.41
N ASP A 107 -0.50 -5.31 0.63
CA ASP A 107 -1.00 -5.09 1.99
C ASP A 107 -1.45 -6.42 2.61
N ALA A 108 -0.47 -7.19 3.07
CA ALA A 108 -0.64 -8.55 3.57
C ALA A 108 -0.46 -8.66 5.09
N LYS A 109 0.19 -7.67 5.72
CA LYS A 109 0.46 -7.59 7.16
C LYS A 109 0.99 -8.90 7.74
N ARG A 110 1.94 -9.54 7.02
CA ARG A 110 2.52 -10.83 7.44
C ARG A 110 3.40 -10.65 8.65
N ASN A 111 3.42 -11.71 9.45
CA ASN A 111 4.24 -11.81 10.66
C ASN A 111 4.42 -13.29 11.00
N ASP A 112 5.66 -13.73 11.18
CA ASP A 112 6.04 -15.06 11.63
C ASP A 112 7.55 -15.06 11.92
N ILE A 113 8.13 -16.19 12.34
CA ILE A 113 9.56 -16.35 12.58
C ILE A 113 10.15 -17.49 11.73
N GLY A 114 11.47 -17.48 11.59
CA GLY A 114 12.22 -18.56 10.95
C GLY A 114 11.71 -18.90 9.53
N PRO A 115 11.59 -20.20 9.20
CA PRO A 115 11.21 -20.65 7.85
C PRO A 115 9.85 -20.16 7.38
N SER A 116 8.88 -19.95 8.28
CA SER A 116 7.56 -19.44 7.93
C SER A 116 7.64 -17.98 7.47
N ALA A 117 8.38 -17.15 8.18
CA ALA A 117 8.62 -15.75 7.77
C ALA A 117 9.37 -15.68 6.43
N GLU A 118 10.33 -16.57 6.21
CA GLU A 118 11.06 -16.70 4.94
C GLU A 118 10.12 -17.08 3.79
N ALA A 119 9.22 -18.05 4.01
CA ALA A 119 8.23 -18.45 3.01
C ALA A 119 7.30 -17.29 2.60
N TYR A 120 6.81 -16.50 3.57
CA TYR A 120 6.05 -15.28 3.27
C TYR A 120 6.86 -14.26 2.48
N ALA A 121 8.09 -13.99 2.88
CA ALA A 121 8.94 -13.01 2.20
C ALA A 121 9.25 -13.43 0.76
N LYS A 122 9.65 -14.69 0.54
CA LYS A 122 9.92 -15.23 -0.80
C LYS A 122 8.71 -15.21 -1.71
N SER A 123 7.53 -15.58 -1.19
CA SER A 123 6.31 -15.63 -2.01
C SER A 123 5.85 -14.23 -2.47
N ILE A 124 5.98 -13.21 -1.62
CA ILE A 124 5.38 -11.89 -1.87
C ILE A 124 6.36 -10.95 -2.61
N ILE A 125 7.57 -10.77 -2.08
CA ILE A 125 8.54 -9.80 -2.60
C ILE A 125 9.84 -10.43 -3.12
N GLY A 126 10.04 -11.71 -2.89
CA GLY A 126 11.23 -12.47 -3.29
C GLY A 126 10.98 -13.40 -4.47
N ALA A 127 11.74 -14.48 -4.51
CA ALA A 127 11.56 -15.57 -5.46
C ALA A 127 11.56 -16.92 -4.74
N THR A 128 10.76 -17.84 -5.24
CA THR A 128 10.55 -19.19 -4.71
C THR A 128 11.20 -20.21 -5.62
N GLU A 129 11.92 -21.13 -5.03
CA GLU A 129 12.51 -22.28 -5.70
C GLU A 129 11.39 -23.28 -6.06
N LEU A 130 11.42 -23.78 -7.29
CA LEU A 130 10.47 -24.74 -7.80
C LEU A 130 11.17 -26.05 -8.19
N LEU A 131 10.39 -27.03 -8.58
CA LEU A 131 10.92 -28.24 -9.25
C LEU A 131 11.68 -27.86 -10.52
N MET A 132 12.56 -28.74 -10.99
CA MET A 132 13.39 -28.55 -12.20
C MET A 132 14.37 -27.37 -12.08
N ASP A 133 14.86 -27.11 -10.86
CA ASP A 133 15.82 -26.03 -10.54
C ASP A 133 15.39 -24.63 -11.00
N GLN A 134 14.09 -24.41 -11.11
CA GLN A 134 13.52 -23.11 -11.48
C GLN A 134 13.32 -22.23 -10.27
N ARG A 135 13.43 -20.91 -10.48
CA ARG A 135 13.19 -19.90 -9.45
C ARG A 135 12.29 -18.79 -10.04
N ILE A 136 11.16 -18.54 -9.43
CA ILE A 136 10.18 -17.56 -9.92
C ILE A 136 9.72 -16.60 -8.82
N LYS A 137 9.31 -15.39 -9.22
CA LYS A 137 8.54 -14.50 -8.38
C LYS A 137 7.07 -14.88 -8.47
N VAL A 138 6.52 -15.46 -7.40
CA VAL A 138 5.11 -15.91 -7.36
C VAL A 138 4.15 -14.71 -7.48
N TYR A 139 4.20 -13.79 -6.53
CA TYR A 139 3.50 -12.51 -6.61
C TYR A 139 4.41 -11.42 -7.15
N GLY A 140 5.59 -11.26 -6.58
CA GLY A 140 6.63 -10.33 -7.06
C GLY A 140 6.25 -8.87 -6.85
N ALA A 141 5.52 -8.54 -5.78
CA ALA A 141 5.22 -7.16 -5.41
C ALA A 141 6.51 -6.37 -5.13
N ASP A 142 6.47 -5.06 -5.26
CA ASP A 142 7.63 -4.20 -5.02
C ASP A 142 7.84 -3.92 -3.53
N ALA A 143 6.78 -3.96 -2.72
CA ALA A 143 6.86 -3.87 -1.26
C ALA A 143 5.74 -4.67 -0.58
N VAL A 144 5.89 -4.90 0.74
CA VAL A 144 4.89 -5.60 1.55
C VAL A 144 4.73 -4.94 2.93
N THR A 145 3.50 -4.94 3.46
CA THR A 145 3.26 -4.55 4.86
C THR A 145 3.54 -5.72 5.79
N VAL A 146 4.23 -5.45 6.90
CA VAL A 146 4.61 -6.46 7.90
C VAL A 146 4.25 -5.98 9.31
N ASN A 147 3.98 -6.93 10.21
CA ASN A 147 3.76 -6.64 11.61
C ASN A 147 5.07 -6.88 12.36
N ALA A 148 5.53 -5.89 13.11
CA ALA A 148 6.80 -5.93 13.84
C ALA A 148 6.73 -6.59 15.23
N TYR A 149 5.57 -7.11 15.64
CA TYR A 149 5.32 -7.60 17.01
C TYR A 149 6.27 -8.71 17.46
N LEU A 150 6.75 -9.56 16.54
CA LEU A 150 7.73 -10.61 16.83
C LEU A 150 9.20 -10.14 16.76
N GLY A 151 9.42 -8.83 16.67
CA GLY A 151 10.76 -8.26 16.65
C GLY A 151 11.54 -8.55 15.36
N LEU A 152 12.87 -8.46 15.46
CA LEU A 152 13.76 -8.61 14.31
C LEU A 152 13.65 -9.98 13.64
N ASP A 153 13.42 -11.05 14.41
CA ASP A 153 13.29 -12.42 13.86
C ASP A 153 12.13 -12.51 12.84
N GLY A 154 11.06 -11.76 13.08
CA GLY A 154 9.93 -11.67 12.17
C GLY A 154 10.15 -10.76 10.95
N VAL A 155 11.10 -9.82 11.04
CA VAL A 155 11.36 -8.83 9.98
C VAL A 155 12.58 -9.19 9.13
N LYS A 156 13.61 -9.81 9.72
CA LYS A 156 14.88 -10.16 9.07
C LYS A 156 14.74 -10.92 7.74
N PRO A 157 13.83 -11.92 7.58
CA PRO A 157 13.65 -12.60 6.31
C PRO A 157 13.16 -11.67 5.19
N PHE A 158 12.33 -10.70 5.52
CA PHE A 158 11.89 -9.67 4.57
C PHE A 158 13.03 -8.71 4.21
N LEU A 159 13.85 -8.31 5.19
CA LEU A 159 15.03 -7.47 4.96
C LEU A 159 16.03 -8.13 3.99
N ALA A 160 16.24 -9.44 4.10
CA ALA A 160 17.08 -10.18 3.16
C ALA A 160 16.57 -10.05 1.72
N ASN A 161 15.25 -10.16 1.51
CA ASN A 161 14.63 -9.98 0.20
C ASN A 161 14.66 -8.52 -0.28
N CYS A 162 14.59 -7.52 0.62
CA CYS A 162 14.80 -6.12 0.26
C CYS A 162 16.19 -5.92 -0.36
N LYS A 163 17.22 -6.51 0.23
CA LYS A 163 18.60 -6.43 -0.26
C LYS A 163 18.79 -7.19 -1.58
N GLU A 164 18.24 -8.39 -1.69
CA GLU A 164 18.46 -9.25 -2.86
C GLU A 164 17.66 -8.80 -4.09
N TYR A 165 16.41 -8.37 -3.90
CA TYR A 165 15.49 -8.04 -5.00
C TYR A 165 15.21 -6.56 -5.17
N GLY A 166 15.76 -5.70 -4.31
CA GLY A 166 15.47 -4.28 -4.30
C GLY A 166 14.03 -3.96 -3.90
N ALA A 167 13.41 -4.85 -3.12
CA ALA A 167 12.06 -4.67 -2.61
C ALA A 167 12.03 -3.77 -1.37
N GLY A 168 10.82 -3.43 -0.89
CA GLY A 168 10.62 -2.67 0.36
C GLY A 168 9.67 -3.36 1.32
N ILE A 169 9.68 -2.88 2.57
CA ILE A 169 8.68 -3.25 3.56
C ILE A 169 8.09 -2.02 4.22
N PHE A 170 6.85 -2.12 4.71
CA PHE A 170 6.23 -1.14 5.58
C PHE A 170 5.82 -1.82 6.89
N CYS A 171 6.53 -1.51 7.98
CA CYS A 171 6.20 -2.02 9.31
C CYS A 171 5.01 -1.26 9.91
N LEU A 172 4.05 -1.97 10.53
CA LEU A 172 2.98 -1.32 11.27
C LEU A 172 3.58 -0.60 12.50
N VAL A 173 3.41 0.72 12.58
CA VAL A 173 3.88 1.55 13.70
C VAL A 173 2.71 2.14 14.46
N LYS A 174 1.89 2.98 13.82
CA LYS A 174 0.68 3.55 14.41
C LYS A 174 -0.47 3.40 13.43
N THR A 175 -1.47 2.61 13.81
CA THR A 175 -2.61 2.30 12.95
C THR A 175 -3.80 3.20 13.25
N SER A 176 -4.71 3.36 12.27
CA SER A 176 -5.82 4.31 12.32
C SER A 176 -7.09 3.76 13.00
N ASN A 177 -7.12 2.49 13.38
CA ASN A 177 -8.28 1.88 14.01
C ASN A 177 -8.44 2.33 15.48
N PRO A 178 -9.69 2.48 16.00
CA PRO A 178 -9.91 2.96 17.36
C PRO A 178 -9.21 2.13 18.44
N SER A 179 -9.23 0.79 18.34
CA SER A 179 -8.55 -0.10 19.29
C SER A 179 -7.02 -0.14 19.16
N SER A 180 -6.41 0.75 18.38
CA SER A 180 -4.94 0.88 18.37
C SER A 180 -4.37 1.24 19.73
N SER A 181 -5.16 1.93 20.57
CA SER A 181 -4.81 2.28 21.95
C SER A 181 -4.63 1.08 22.88
N ASP A 182 -5.24 -0.08 22.58
CA ASP A 182 -5.16 -1.26 23.46
C ASP A 182 -3.72 -1.72 23.68
N PHE A 183 -2.84 -1.52 22.69
CA PHE A 183 -1.42 -1.89 22.75
C PHE A 183 -0.50 -0.75 22.38
N GLN A 184 -0.80 -0.01 21.30
CA GLN A 184 0.16 0.94 20.72
C GLN A 184 0.41 2.13 21.64
N GLU A 185 -0.55 2.52 22.48
CA GLU A 185 -0.46 3.67 23.39
C GLU A 185 -0.07 3.28 24.82
N LEU A 186 0.16 2.00 25.10
CA LEU A 186 0.69 1.59 26.41
C LEU A 186 2.05 2.24 26.66
N GLU A 187 2.23 2.75 27.87
CA GLU A 187 3.47 3.39 28.31
C GLU A 187 4.48 2.34 28.79
N LEU A 188 5.70 2.46 28.32
CA LEU A 188 6.84 1.64 28.71
C LEU A 188 7.52 2.25 29.95
N ALA A 189 8.34 1.45 30.62
CA ALA A 189 9.06 1.88 31.83
C ALA A 189 9.99 3.10 31.62
N ASP A 190 10.38 3.38 30.38
CA ASP A 190 11.21 4.54 30.01
C ASP A 190 10.38 5.76 29.55
N GLY A 191 9.06 5.71 29.70
CA GLY A 191 8.11 6.78 29.37
C GLY A 191 7.73 6.86 27.89
N ARG A 192 8.29 6.01 27.01
CA ARG A 192 7.84 5.93 25.61
C ARG A 192 6.54 5.14 25.51
N LYS A 193 5.73 5.45 24.51
CA LYS A 193 4.65 4.58 24.09
C LYS A 193 5.17 3.41 23.24
N VAL A 194 4.43 2.31 23.20
CA VAL A 194 4.82 1.12 22.42
C VAL A 194 5.05 1.48 20.94
N TYR A 195 4.18 2.28 20.31
CA TYR A 195 4.37 2.67 18.91
C TYR A 195 5.67 3.48 18.68
N GLU A 196 6.13 4.24 19.68
CA GLU A 196 7.40 4.98 19.59
C GLU A 196 8.61 4.04 19.64
N ALA A 197 8.56 3.04 20.52
CA ALA A 197 9.61 2.01 20.58
C ALA A 197 9.65 1.17 19.28
N VAL A 198 8.49 0.88 18.69
CA VAL A 198 8.42 0.23 17.37
C VAL A 198 9.01 1.12 16.28
N ALA A 199 8.71 2.43 16.29
CA ALA A 199 9.29 3.39 15.34
C ALA A 199 10.82 3.44 15.44
N ASP A 200 11.37 3.49 16.66
CA ASP A 200 12.82 3.48 16.89
C ASP A 200 13.47 2.20 16.33
N LYS A 201 12.82 1.03 16.49
CA LYS A 201 13.29 -0.24 15.90
C LYS A 201 13.21 -0.26 14.37
N VAL A 202 12.15 0.27 13.79
CA VAL A 202 12.02 0.41 12.33
C VAL A 202 13.11 1.29 11.76
N ASN A 203 13.43 2.41 12.46
CA ASN A 203 14.54 3.26 12.06
C ASN A 203 15.89 2.50 12.13
N GLU A 204 16.16 1.80 13.24
CA GLU A 204 17.36 0.98 13.41
C GLU A 204 17.52 -0.04 12.30
N TRP A 205 16.48 -0.83 12.02
CA TRP A 205 16.49 -1.86 10.97
C TRP A 205 16.63 -1.29 9.56
N GLY A 206 16.22 -0.04 9.36
CA GLY A 206 16.24 0.62 8.07
C GLY A 206 17.55 1.27 7.68
N MET A 207 18.50 1.46 8.62
CA MET A 207 19.72 2.23 8.36
C MET A 207 20.60 1.67 7.24
N ASP A 208 20.71 0.34 7.13
CA ASP A 208 21.50 -0.32 6.10
C ASP A 208 20.78 -0.44 4.72
N TYR A 209 19.55 0.09 4.63
CA TYR A 209 18.68 -0.01 3.45
C TYR A 209 18.33 1.34 2.83
N ILE A 210 19.06 2.39 3.20
CA ILE A 210 18.87 3.73 2.63
C ILE A 210 19.37 3.74 1.19
N GLY A 211 18.51 4.19 0.27
CA GLY A 211 18.81 4.32 -1.15
C GLY A 211 19.47 5.65 -1.52
N GLU A 212 19.70 5.84 -2.82
CA GLU A 212 20.33 7.03 -3.41
C GLU A 212 19.49 8.30 -3.21
N GLU A 213 18.16 8.17 -3.18
CA GLU A 213 17.23 9.29 -2.94
C GLU A 213 17.07 9.65 -1.45
N GLY A 214 17.86 9.00 -0.57
CA GLY A 214 17.96 9.32 0.84
C GLY A 214 16.89 8.70 1.73
N PHE A 215 16.03 7.81 1.22
CA PHE A 215 15.04 7.08 1.98
C PHE A 215 15.35 5.58 2.06
N SER A 216 14.97 4.97 3.17
CA SER A 216 15.13 3.53 3.41
C SER A 216 14.06 2.71 2.71
N ALA A 217 14.43 1.51 2.22
CA ALA A 217 13.48 0.48 1.79
C ALA A 217 12.66 -0.12 2.96
N VAL A 218 13.03 0.21 4.21
CA VAL A 218 12.27 -0.13 5.41
C VAL A 218 11.45 1.07 5.82
N GLY A 219 10.17 1.03 5.49
CA GLY A 219 9.19 2.06 5.77
C GLY A 219 8.29 1.73 6.95
N ALA A 220 7.35 2.62 7.22
CA ALA A 220 6.37 2.50 8.30
C ALA A 220 4.94 2.74 7.79
N VAL A 221 3.96 2.10 8.43
CA VAL A 221 2.55 2.46 8.29
C VAL A 221 2.18 3.37 9.46
N VAL A 222 1.73 4.60 9.14
CA VAL A 222 1.25 5.57 10.13
C VAL A 222 -0.08 6.16 9.62
N GLY A 223 -1.15 5.95 10.37
CA GLY A 223 -2.48 6.43 9.99
C GLY A 223 -2.60 7.95 10.03
N ALA A 224 -3.42 8.52 9.13
CA ALA A 224 -3.67 9.95 9.04
C ALA A 224 -4.53 10.52 10.18
N THR A 225 -5.19 9.67 10.97
CA THR A 225 -6.18 10.08 11.98
C THR A 225 -5.59 10.76 13.22
N TYR A 226 -4.27 10.71 13.40
CA TYR A 226 -3.55 11.25 14.56
C TYR A 226 -2.36 12.11 14.09
N PRO A 227 -2.60 13.35 13.63
CA PRO A 227 -1.55 14.20 13.01
C PRO A 227 -0.42 14.60 13.97
N GLU A 228 -0.70 14.80 15.25
CA GLU A 228 0.35 15.14 16.25
C GLU A 228 1.31 13.97 16.46
N GLU A 229 0.78 12.74 16.61
CA GLU A 229 1.59 11.53 16.68
C GLU A 229 2.34 11.28 15.37
N ALA A 230 1.74 11.58 14.22
CA ALA A 230 2.39 11.45 12.93
C ALA A 230 3.64 12.34 12.80
N VAL A 231 3.57 13.59 13.29
CA VAL A 231 4.71 14.50 13.36
C VAL A 231 5.80 13.96 14.33
N ALA A 232 5.39 13.46 15.50
CA ALA A 232 6.34 12.89 16.47
C ALA A 232 7.02 11.62 15.91
N ILE A 233 6.26 10.76 15.23
CA ILE A 233 6.79 9.56 14.57
C ILE A 233 7.73 9.93 13.41
N ARG A 234 7.41 10.95 12.60
CA ARG A 234 8.31 11.42 11.54
C ARG A 234 9.69 11.85 12.07
N LYS A 235 9.76 12.50 13.23
CA LYS A 235 11.04 12.86 13.87
C LYS A 235 11.85 11.63 14.25
N ARG A 236 11.22 10.53 14.66
CA ARG A 236 11.87 9.23 14.95
C ARG A 236 12.26 8.45 13.71
N LEU A 237 11.58 8.69 12.59
CA LEU A 237 11.74 7.99 11.31
C LEU A 237 12.21 8.94 10.19
N PRO A 238 13.36 9.66 10.35
CA PRO A 238 13.74 10.71 9.40
C PRO A 238 14.00 10.19 7.97
N LYS A 239 14.37 8.93 7.83
CA LYS A 239 14.70 8.28 6.54
C LYS A 239 13.72 7.22 6.09
N ALA A 240 12.72 6.86 6.88
CA ALA A 240 11.71 5.89 6.47
C ALA A 240 10.66 6.53 5.55
N PHE A 241 10.23 5.78 4.54
CA PHE A 241 9.01 6.12 3.80
C PHE A 241 7.79 5.79 4.66
N ILE A 242 6.81 6.68 4.72
CA ILE A 242 5.58 6.44 5.49
C ILE A 242 4.42 6.18 4.53
N LEU A 243 3.80 5.03 4.66
CA LEU A 243 2.52 4.68 4.04
C LEU A 243 1.40 5.15 4.97
N ILE A 244 0.55 6.04 4.46
CA ILE A 244 -0.45 6.77 5.22
C ILE A 244 -1.86 6.33 4.81
N PRO A 245 -2.47 5.36 5.49
CA PRO A 245 -3.88 5.00 5.32
C PRO A 245 -4.79 5.97 6.08
N GLY A 246 -6.09 5.94 5.72
CA GLY A 246 -7.14 6.67 6.43
C GLY A 246 -7.64 7.93 5.74
N TYR A 247 -7.08 8.31 4.59
CA TYR A 247 -7.54 9.45 3.80
C TYR A 247 -8.99 9.25 3.30
N GLY A 248 -9.81 10.26 3.48
CA GLY A 248 -11.20 10.31 3.01
C GLY A 248 -12.14 9.39 3.79
N ALA A 249 -12.02 8.09 3.63
CA ALA A 249 -12.97 7.11 4.16
C ALA A 249 -13.00 7.00 5.71
N GLN A 250 -11.94 7.41 6.40
CA GLN A 250 -11.83 7.43 7.87
C GLN A 250 -11.84 8.86 8.44
N GLY A 251 -12.18 9.86 7.62
CA GLY A 251 -12.39 11.24 8.03
C GLY A 251 -11.14 12.14 7.99
N ALA A 252 -9.95 11.59 7.69
CA ALA A 252 -8.76 12.43 7.55
C ALA A 252 -8.74 13.13 6.18
N GLY A 253 -8.42 14.42 6.17
CA GLY A 253 -8.22 15.24 4.98
C GLY A 253 -6.77 15.28 4.52
N ALA A 254 -6.47 16.24 3.64
CA ALA A 254 -5.12 16.41 3.09
C ALA A 254 -4.14 16.95 4.15
N ASP A 255 -4.57 17.86 5.00
CA ASP A 255 -3.72 18.48 6.02
C ASP A 255 -3.25 17.45 7.05
N GLU A 256 -4.14 16.57 7.51
CA GLU A 256 -3.80 15.48 8.42
C GLU A 256 -2.88 14.45 7.73
N ALA A 257 -3.15 14.12 6.47
CA ALA A 257 -2.33 13.15 5.74
C ALA A 257 -0.89 13.62 5.53
N VAL A 258 -0.67 14.92 5.25
CA VAL A 258 0.68 15.43 5.03
C VAL A 258 1.48 15.62 6.31
N ALA A 259 0.90 15.46 7.50
CA ALA A 259 1.61 15.55 8.78
C ALA A 259 2.79 14.58 8.90
N SER A 260 2.71 13.42 8.24
CA SER A 260 3.78 12.40 8.18
C SER A 260 4.91 12.69 7.18
N PHE A 261 4.80 13.72 6.34
CA PHE A 261 5.85 14.05 5.37
C PHE A 261 7.02 14.77 6.05
N THR A 262 8.18 14.75 5.40
CA THR A 262 9.34 15.56 5.80
C THR A 262 9.08 17.05 5.55
N GLU A 263 9.92 17.93 6.08
CA GLU A 263 9.78 19.39 5.90
C GLU A 263 9.88 19.80 4.43
N ASP A 264 10.66 19.06 3.61
CA ASP A 264 10.78 19.28 2.17
C ASP A 264 9.65 18.62 1.35
N GLY A 265 8.62 18.08 2.00
CA GLY A 265 7.42 17.52 1.38
C GLY A 265 7.61 16.14 0.77
N LYS A 266 8.57 15.35 1.25
CA LYS A 266 8.89 14.00 0.77
C LYS A 266 8.62 12.92 1.83
N GLY A 267 8.96 11.66 1.50
CA GLY A 267 8.98 10.54 2.43
C GLY A 267 7.60 10.05 2.89
N GLY A 268 6.54 10.50 2.29
CA GLY A 268 5.17 10.04 2.53
C GLY A 268 4.47 9.61 1.27
N ILE A 269 3.53 8.66 1.40
CA ILE A 269 2.63 8.24 0.32
C ILE A 269 1.24 7.95 0.91
N VAL A 270 0.20 8.56 0.35
CA VAL A 270 -1.16 8.58 0.93
C VAL A 270 -2.05 7.58 0.21
N ASN A 271 -2.56 6.59 0.96
CA ASN A 271 -3.46 5.57 0.41
C ASN A 271 -4.92 5.97 0.53
N ALA A 272 -5.61 5.92 -0.60
CA ALA A 272 -7.07 6.01 -0.69
C ALA A 272 -7.61 4.77 -1.41
N SER A 273 -8.59 4.09 -0.80
CA SER A 273 -9.22 2.89 -1.36
C SER A 273 -10.67 3.18 -1.76
N ARG A 274 -11.58 3.23 -0.80
CA ARG A 274 -13.02 3.38 -1.07
C ARG A 274 -13.35 4.70 -1.77
N SER A 275 -12.70 5.81 -1.40
CA SER A 275 -12.95 7.11 -2.03
C SER A 275 -12.63 7.09 -3.53
N LEU A 276 -11.57 6.40 -3.93
CA LEU A 276 -11.18 6.25 -5.34
C LEU A 276 -12.01 5.17 -6.04
N MET A 277 -12.05 3.93 -5.52
CA MET A 277 -12.76 2.83 -6.16
C MET A 277 -14.26 3.06 -6.32
N CYS A 278 -14.89 3.79 -5.37
CA CYS A 278 -16.32 4.07 -5.36
C CYS A 278 -16.65 5.52 -5.72
N ALA A 279 -15.74 6.28 -6.34
CA ALA A 279 -15.98 7.65 -6.75
C ALA A 279 -17.22 7.79 -7.63
N TRP A 280 -17.44 6.81 -8.51
CA TRP A 280 -18.57 6.75 -9.42
C TRP A 280 -19.93 6.69 -8.72
N THR A 281 -20.02 6.14 -7.50
CA THR A 281 -21.30 6.04 -6.76
C THR A 281 -21.81 7.38 -6.23
N LYS A 282 -21.01 8.42 -6.34
CA LYS A 282 -21.33 9.80 -5.91
C LYS A 282 -21.54 10.75 -7.09
N ARG A 283 -21.55 10.23 -8.30
CA ARG A 283 -21.54 11.00 -9.56
C ARG A 283 -22.81 10.70 -10.34
N ASP A 284 -23.85 11.52 -10.12
CA ASP A 284 -25.13 11.44 -10.85
C ASP A 284 -25.02 11.87 -12.32
N ASP A 285 -23.92 12.53 -12.68
CA ASP A 285 -23.59 12.99 -14.04
C ASP A 285 -22.88 11.93 -14.90
N LEU A 286 -22.46 10.80 -14.32
CA LEU A 286 -21.76 9.71 -15.01
C LEU A 286 -22.61 8.43 -15.03
N LYS A 287 -22.44 7.65 -16.10
CA LYS A 287 -23.01 6.29 -16.18
C LYS A 287 -22.12 5.30 -15.40
N PRO A 288 -22.69 4.17 -14.95
CA PRO A 288 -21.89 3.12 -14.30
C PRO A 288 -20.68 2.64 -15.13
N GLU A 289 -20.77 2.69 -16.45
CA GLU A 289 -19.69 2.34 -17.38
C GLU A 289 -18.49 3.31 -17.29
N ASP A 290 -18.72 4.52 -16.85
CA ASP A 290 -17.70 5.58 -16.70
C ASP A 290 -17.01 5.56 -15.33
N PHE A 291 -17.20 4.48 -14.54
CA PHE A 291 -16.66 4.36 -13.17
C PHE A 291 -15.14 4.61 -13.08
N ALA A 292 -14.39 4.17 -14.08
CA ALA A 292 -12.95 4.36 -14.13
C ALA A 292 -12.56 5.84 -14.36
N GLN A 293 -13.38 6.59 -15.12
CA GLN A 293 -13.22 8.03 -15.28
C GLN A 293 -13.48 8.77 -13.96
N ALA A 294 -14.53 8.38 -13.23
CA ALA A 294 -14.79 8.94 -11.90
C ALA A 294 -13.62 8.74 -10.93
N THR A 295 -12.99 7.55 -10.96
CA THR A 295 -11.78 7.27 -10.18
C THR A 295 -10.62 8.15 -10.59
N ARG A 296 -10.43 8.40 -11.88
CA ARG A 296 -9.38 9.30 -12.38
C ARG A 296 -9.60 10.73 -11.90
N ASP A 297 -10.82 11.24 -12.02
CA ASP A 297 -11.17 12.60 -11.59
C ASP A 297 -10.93 12.79 -10.08
N GLU A 298 -11.35 11.82 -9.25
CA GLU A 298 -11.12 11.84 -7.80
C GLU A 298 -9.63 11.73 -7.45
N ALA A 299 -8.85 10.96 -8.22
CA ALA A 299 -7.41 10.85 -8.03
C ALA A 299 -6.67 12.18 -8.33
N ILE A 300 -7.12 12.91 -9.35
CA ILE A 300 -6.60 14.24 -9.68
C ILE A 300 -6.96 15.24 -8.57
N ASP A 301 -8.20 15.25 -8.11
CA ASP A 301 -8.64 16.11 -7.00
C ASP A 301 -7.86 15.84 -5.71
N MET A 302 -7.67 14.55 -5.37
CA MET A 302 -6.86 14.16 -4.22
C MET A 302 -5.40 14.63 -4.34
N ARG A 303 -4.78 14.44 -5.51
CA ARG A 303 -3.43 14.95 -5.79
C ARG A 303 -3.33 16.43 -5.52
N ASP A 304 -4.26 17.21 -6.09
CA ASP A 304 -4.23 18.67 -6.03
C ASP A 304 -4.45 19.19 -4.59
N LYS A 305 -5.33 18.53 -3.82
CA LYS A 305 -5.51 18.79 -2.39
C LYS A 305 -4.25 18.49 -1.56
N LEU A 306 -3.60 17.35 -1.80
CA LEU A 306 -2.35 17.00 -1.12
C LEU A 306 -1.23 17.97 -1.46
N LYS A 307 -1.12 18.42 -2.71
CA LYS A 307 -0.15 19.43 -3.13
C LYS A 307 -0.39 20.77 -2.42
N ALA A 308 -1.63 21.22 -2.37
CA ALA A 308 -2.00 22.45 -1.66
C ALA A 308 -1.63 22.36 -0.17
N ALA A 309 -1.95 21.24 0.49
CA ALA A 309 -1.60 21.03 1.90
C ALA A 309 -0.09 21.01 2.13
N LEU A 310 0.70 20.36 1.25
CA LEU A 310 2.17 20.36 1.33
C LEU A 310 2.78 21.76 1.14
N ILE A 311 2.19 22.60 0.27
CA ILE A 311 2.63 23.99 0.08
C ILE A 311 2.32 24.80 1.34
N ASN A 312 1.11 24.71 1.85
CA ASN A 312 0.67 25.45 3.04
C ASN A 312 1.54 25.12 4.26
N ARG A 313 1.90 23.84 4.44
CA ARG A 313 2.77 23.39 5.54
C ARG A 313 4.17 23.99 5.51
N LYS A 314 4.71 24.34 4.34
CA LYS A 314 6.04 24.99 4.22
C LYS A 314 6.06 26.45 4.71
N TYR A 315 4.91 27.06 4.92
CA TYR A 315 4.76 28.45 5.32
C TYR A 315 4.28 28.63 6.77
N ILE A 316 4.12 27.53 7.53
CA ILE A 316 3.84 27.52 8.95
C ILE A 316 5.11 27.13 9.75
#